data_63ecc70624d6e3d2fe84c30bc9393c78
#
_entry.id   63ecc70624d6e3d2fe84c30bc9393c78
#
_cell.length_a   1.000
_cell.length_b   1.000
_cell.length_c   1.000
_cell.angle_alpha   90.00
_cell.angle_beta   90.00
_cell.angle_gamma   90.00
#
_symmetry.space_group_name_H-M   'P 1'
#
loop_
_entity.id
_entity.type
_entity.pdbx_description
1 polymer ?
#
loop_
_entity_poly.entity_id
_entity_poly.type
_entity_poly.pdbx_seq_one_letter_code
_entity_poly.pdbx_strand_id
1 'polypeptide(L)'
;MELARKMGAVTEKNAADKMEFIEFTAQTKMSGVNLENGLMLRKGAGEAIREFVVSKNGKIPADLDGIVENISKLGGTPLTVCADNRIYGVIYLKDTVKPGLAERFARLREIGIKTIMCTGDNPLTAATIAKEAGVDGFIAECKPEDKITEIKKEQAQGKIVAMTGNGTNDAPALAQADVGIAMNSGTQAA
;
A
#
# COMPACT_ATOMS: atom_id res chain seq x y z
N MET A 1 3.63 2.18 16.88
CA MET A 1 4.12 2.39 18.27
C MET A 1 5.40 3.21 18.31
N GLU A 2 6.42 2.90 17.50
CA GLU A 2 7.71 3.64 17.52
C GLU A 2 7.57 5.13 17.13
N LEU A 3 6.78 5.46 16.11
CA LEU A 3 6.52 6.83 15.71
C LEU A 3 5.83 7.63 16.82
N ALA A 4 4.83 7.05 17.49
CA ALA A 4 4.13 7.71 18.58
C ALA A 4 5.07 8.02 19.75
N ARG A 5 6.00 7.11 20.08
CA ARG A 5 7.03 7.35 21.09
C ARG A 5 8.00 8.46 20.72
N LYS A 6 8.44 8.50 19.43
CA LYS A 6 9.31 9.57 18.92
C LYS A 6 8.64 10.94 18.97
N MET A 7 7.31 10.98 18.88
CA MET A 7 6.51 12.20 19.01
C MET A 7 6.10 12.53 20.45
N GLY A 8 6.63 11.81 21.45
CA GLY A 8 6.35 12.06 22.87
C GLY A 8 5.00 11.55 23.36
N ALA A 9 4.31 10.71 22.59
CA ALA A 9 3.06 10.11 23.04
C ALA A 9 3.33 9.04 24.10
N VAL A 10 2.70 9.20 25.28
CA VAL A 10 2.72 8.20 26.35
C VAL A 10 1.70 7.12 26.00
N THR A 11 2.16 5.89 25.78
CA THR A 11 1.29 4.74 25.58
C THR A 11 1.12 3.99 26.90
N GLU A 12 0.11 4.35 27.67
CA GLU A 12 -0.32 3.53 28.80
C GLU A 12 -1.05 2.28 28.27
N LYS A 13 -0.61 1.11 28.71
CA LYS A 13 -1.16 -0.19 28.27
C LYS A 13 -2.59 -0.47 28.78
N ASN A 14 -3.14 0.38 29.63
CA ASN A 14 -4.36 0.09 30.38
C ASN A 14 -5.69 0.40 29.66
N ALA A 15 -5.64 0.88 28.39
CA ALA A 15 -6.85 1.19 27.63
C ALA A 15 -7.30 0.09 26.67
N ALA A 16 -6.65 -1.08 26.67
CA ALA A 16 -6.89 -2.12 25.65
C ALA A 16 -8.14 -2.99 25.91
N ASP A 17 -8.72 -2.94 27.10
CA ASP A 17 -9.66 -3.98 27.52
C ASP A 17 -11.11 -3.81 27.06
N LYS A 18 -11.44 -2.71 26.37
CA LYS A 18 -12.82 -2.46 25.90
C LYS A 18 -12.87 -1.64 24.60
N MET A 19 -12.14 -2.08 23.59
CA MET A 19 -12.13 -1.47 22.26
C MET A 19 -12.56 -2.49 21.22
N GLU A 20 -13.49 -2.10 20.35
CA GLU A 20 -13.84 -2.87 19.17
C GLU A 20 -12.92 -2.45 18.01
N PHE A 21 -12.07 -3.39 17.56
CA PHE A 21 -11.19 -3.17 16.41
C PHE A 21 -11.94 -3.39 15.11
N ILE A 22 -11.80 -2.44 14.20
CA ILE A 22 -12.30 -2.54 12.82
C ILE A 22 -11.11 -2.85 11.91
N GLU A 23 -11.11 -4.05 11.35
CA GLU A 23 -10.05 -4.49 10.45
C GLU A 23 -10.14 -3.82 9.09
N PHE A 24 -9.00 -3.71 8.42
CA PHE A 24 -8.94 -3.20 7.04
C PHE A 24 -9.58 -4.20 6.08
N THR A 25 -10.42 -3.69 5.19
CA THR A 25 -10.92 -4.47 4.05
C THR A 25 -10.68 -3.72 2.75
N ALA A 26 -10.57 -4.45 1.63
CA ALA A 26 -10.41 -3.84 0.31
C ALA A 26 -11.65 -3.01 -0.09
N GLN A 27 -12.83 -3.35 0.43
CA GLN A 27 -14.07 -2.64 0.19
C GLN A 27 -14.12 -1.31 0.94
N THR A 28 -13.80 -1.33 2.25
CA THR A 28 -13.88 -0.14 3.08
C THR A 28 -12.66 0.77 2.95
N LYS A 29 -11.51 0.20 2.55
CA LYS A 29 -10.20 0.87 2.45
C LYS A 29 -9.83 1.67 3.71
N MET A 30 -10.35 1.27 4.86
CA MET A 30 -10.07 1.86 6.15
C MET A 30 -10.04 0.83 7.26
N SER A 31 -9.36 1.17 8.36
CA SER A 31 -9.35 0.40 9.62
C SER A 31 -9.44 1.36 10.79
N GLY A 32 -9.72 0.86 11.99
CA GLY A 32 -9.80 1.73 13.14
C GLY A 32 -10.25 1.04 14.41
N VAL A 33 -10.79 1.83 15.32
CA VAL A 33 -11.28 1.35 16.62
C VAL A 33 -12.50 2.16 17.06
N ASN A 34 -13.47 1.48 17.64
CA ASN A 34 -14.56 2.10 18.37
C ASN A 34 -14.23 2.03 19.87
N LEU A 35 -14.21 3.17 20.52
CA LEU A 35 -13.97 3.27 21.97
C LEU A 35 -15.28 3.18 22.74
N GLU A 36 -15.23 2.77 24.01
CA GLU A 36 -16.41 2.64 24.87
C GLU A 36 -17.22 3.93 25.03
N ASN A 37 -16.53 5.07 24.98
CA ASN A 37 -17.18 6.39 25.05
C ASN A 37 -17.92 6.79 23.75
N GLY A 38 -17.99 5.88 22.78
CA GLY A 38 -18.64 6.11 21.48
C GLY A 38 -17.75 6.77 20.42
N LEU A 39 -16.50 7.16 20.76
CA LEU A 39 -15.59 7.79 19.80
C LEU A 39 -15.09 6.74 18.79
N MET A 40 -15.20 7.06 17.50
CA MET A 40 -14.75 6.21 16.38
C MET A 40 -13.49 6.79 15.75
N LEU A 41 -12.37 6.12 15.94
CA LEU A 41 -11.11 6.46 15.27
C LEU A 41 -10.99 5.65 13.97
N ARG A 42 -10.63 6.29 12.87
CA ARG A 42 -10.42 5.65 11.56
C ARG A 42 -9.13 6.15 10.91
N LYS A 43 -8.47 5.24 10.19
CA LYS A 43 -7.35 5.54 9.30
C LYS A 43 -7.52 4.77 8.00
N GLY A 44 -7.17 5.37 6.89
CA GLY A 44 -7.30 4.73 5.58
C GLY A 44 -7.01 5.65 4.40
N ALA A 45 -7.44 5.20 3.22
CA ALA A 45 -7.35 6.00 2.00
C ALA A 45 -8.11 7.32 2.15
N GLY A 46 -7.56 8.40 1.59
CA GLY A 46 -8.13 9.74 1.72
C GLY A 46 -9.62 9.82 1.33
N GLU A 47 -9.99 9.15 0.24
CA GLU A 47 -11.37 9.09 -0.24
C GLU A 47 -12.32 8.39 0.76
N ALA A 48 -11.92 7.20 1.25
CA ALA A 48 -12.71 6.43 2.20
C ALA A 48 -12.93 7.19 3.53
N ILE A 49 -11.89 7.86 4.02
CA ILE A 49 -12.00 8.69 5.23
C ILE A 49 -12.86 9.94 4.99
N ARG A 50 -12.77 10.53 3.79
CA ARG A 50 -13.66 11.64 3.39
C ARG A 50 -15.13 11.23 3.45
N GLU A 51 -15.50 10.12 2.82
CA GLU A 51 -16.85 9.57 2.84
C GLU A 51 -17.32 9.29 4.26
N PHE A 52 -16.47 8.68 5.08
CA PHE A 52 -16.78 8.41 6.48
C PHE A 52 -17.07 9.70 7.25
N VAL A 53 -16.21 10.72 7.14
CA VAL A 53 -16.38 12.01 7.85
C VAL A 53 -17.63 12.73 7.38
N VAL A 54 -17.92 12.74 6.08
CA VAL A 54 -19.17 13.34 5.53
C VAL A 54 -20.39 12.60 6.03
N SER A 55 -20.37 11.26 6.10
CA SER A 55 -21.47 10.45 6.65
C SER A 55 -21.79 10.78 8.13
N LYS A 56 -20.82 11.37 8.84
CA LYS A 56 -20.92 11.85 10.23
C LYS A 56 -21.19 13.37 10.31
N ASN A 57 -21.65 13.99 9.22
CA ASN A 57 -21.89 15.44 9.11
C ASN A 57 -20.62 16.28 9.38
N GLY A 58 -19.44 15.75 9.11
CA GLY A 58 -18.17 16.46 9.25
C GLY A 58 -17.82 17.31 8.01
N LYS A 59 -16.86 18.21 8.21
CA LYS A 59 -16.32 19.05 7.13
C LYS A 59 -14.92 18.55 6.75
N ILE A 60 -14.65 18.57 5.44
CA ILE A 60 -13.35 18.21 4.90
C ILE A 60 -12.45 19.45 4.87
N PRO A 61 -11.24 19.42 5.44
CA PRO A 61 -10.27 20.51 5.31
C PRO A 61 -9.93 20.76 3.83
N ALA A 62 -9.86 22.02 3.44
CA ALA A 62 -9.62 22.41 2.04
C ALA A 62 -8.22 22.03 1.53
N ASP A 63 -7.27 21.86 2.42
CA ASP A 63 -5.86 21.49 2.15
C ASP A 63 -5.63 19.97 2.08
N LEU A 64 -6.61 19.15 2.45
CA LEU A 64 -6.45 17.69 2.51
C LEU A 64 -5.97 17.10 1.19
N ASP A 65 -6.59 17.48 0.07
CA ASP A 65 -6.25 16.93 -1.24
C ASP A 65 -4.82 17.29 -1.65
N GLY A 66 -4.40 18.54 -1.39
CA GLY A 66 -3.04 18.97 -1.65
C GLY A 66 -2.00 18.21 -0.82
N ILE A 67 -2.31 17.90 0.44
CA ILE A 67 -1.43 17.11 1.31
C ILE A 67 -1.32 15.68 0.80
N VAL A 68 -2.45 15.02 0.48
CA VAL A 68 -2.50 13.65 -0.04
C VAL A 68 -1.73 13.55 -1.36
N GLU A 69 -1.96 14.47 -2.28
CA GLU A 69 -1.28 14.51 -3.58
C GLU A 69 0.24 14.72 -3.42
N ASN A 70 0.64 15.63 -2.54
CA ASN A 70 2.07 15.89 -2.29
C ASN A 70 2.78 14.66 -1.72
N ILE A 71 2.18 13.96 -0.74
CA ILE A 71 2.72 12.73 -0.19
C ILE A 71 2.87 11.67 -1.29
N SER A 72 1.86 11.51 -2.16
CA SER A 72 1.89 10.57 -3.27
C SER A 72 2.99 10.90 -4.29
N LYS A 73 3.16 12.19 -4.64
CA LYS A 73 4.25 12.66 -5.52
C LYS A 73 5.65 12.38 -4.95
N LEU A 74 5.77 12.34 -3.63
CA LEU A 74 7.02 11.98 -2.94
C LEU A 74 7.24 10.46 -2.82
N GLY A 75 6.39 9.65 -3.45
CA GLY A 75 6.48 8.19 -3.42
C GLY A 75 6.04 7.58 -2.09
N GLY A 76 5.17 8.26 -1.36
CA GLY A 76 4.63 7.76 -0.10
C GLY A 76 3.17 7.37 -0.21
N THR A 77 2.73 6.51 0.72
CA THR A 77 1.33 6.15 0.89
C THR A 77 0.69 7.08 1.94
N PRO A 78 -0.24 7.96 1.54
CA PRO A 78 -0.94 8.83 2.47
C PRO A 78 -2.03 8.04 3.21
N LEU A 79 -1.97 7.99 4.53
CA LEU A 79 -3.03 7.46 5.38
C LEU A 79 -3.70 8.60 6.13
N THR A 80 -4.92 8.94 5.73
CA THR A 80 -5.73 9.96 6.42
C THR A 80 -6.28 9.39 7.72
N VAL A 81 -6.27 10.21 8.78
CA VAL A 81 -6.73 9.85 10.12
C VAL A 81 -7.84 10.78 10.54
N CYS A 82 -8.94 10.20 11.05
CA CYS A 82 -10.05 10.96 11.61
C CYS A 82 -10.55 10.38 12.94
N ALA A 83 -11.24 11.21 13.70
CA ALA A 83 -12.07 10.80 14.81
C ALA A 83 -13.49 11.35 14.55
N ASP A 84 -14.49 10.47 14.53
CA ASP A 84 -15.86 10.77 14.18
C ASP A 84 -15.95 11.62 12.89
N ASN A 85 -16.35 12.88 13.06
CA ASN A 85 -16.60 13.83 11.98
C ASN A 85 -15.44 14.80 11.71
N ARG A 86 -14.26 14.57 12.31
CA ARG A 86 -13.10 15.47 12.18
C ARG A 86 -11.87 14.74 11.67
N ILE A 87 -11.25 15.27 10.62
CA ILE A 87 -9.93 14.85 10.16
C ILE A 87 -8.85 15.51 11.03
N TYR A 88 -7.91 14.68 11.51
CA TYR A 88 -6.78 15.11 12.35
C TYR A 88 -5.51 15.33 11.54
N GLY A 89 -5.36 14.65 10.40
CA GLY A 89 -4.19 14.80 9.54
C GLY A 89 -3.96 13.59 8.66
N VAL A 90 -2.80 13.58 8.02
CA VAL A 90 -2.36 12.51 7.12
C VAL A 90 -1.02 11.97 7.60
N ILE A 91 -0.95 10.64 7.78
CA ILE A 91 0.30 9.95 8.07
C ILE A 91 0.99 9.66 6.75
N TYR A 92 2.23 10.11 6.61
CA TYR A 92 3.09 9.79 5.48
C TYR A 92 3.79 8.45 5.74
N LEU A 93 3.38 7.40 5.06
CA LEU A 93 4.12 6.14 5.01
C LEU A 93 5.00 6.15 3.79
N LYS A 94 6.30 5.99 3.97
CA LYS A 94 7.26 5.86 2.89
C LYS A 94 7.86 4.46 2.91
N ASP A 95 7.61 3.71 1.83
CA ASP A 95 8.39 2.52 1.54
C ASP A 95 9.76 2.96 1.01
N THR A 96 10.81 2.51 1.68
CA THR A 96 12.16 2.77 1.24
C THR A 96 12.64 1.64 0.35
N VAL A 97 13.06 1.99 -0.87
CA VAL A 97 13.74 1.04 -1.75
C VAL A 97 15.03 0.57 -1.07
N LYS A 98 15.24 -0.74 -1.02
CA LYS A 98 16.44 -1.31 -0.40
C LYS A 98 17.69 -0.84 -1.14
N PRO A 99 18.78 -0.46 -0.44
CA PRO A 99 20.05 -0.10 -1.07
C PRO A 99 20.54 -1.18 -2.05
N GLY A 100 21.08 -0.76 -3.18
CA GLY A 100 21.62 -1.66 -4.20
C GLY A 100 20.58 -2.34 -5.10
N LEU A 101 19.29 -2.01 -4.96
CA LEU A 101 18.25 -2.62 -5.78
C LEU A 101 18.33 -2.13 -7.24
N ALA A 102 18.59 -0.85 -7.46
CA ALA A 102 18.73 -0.27 -8.79
C ALA A 102 19.88 -0.92 -9.59
N GLU A 103 21.01 -1.18 -8.94
CA GLU A 103 22.15 -1.87 -9.57
C GLU A 103 21.81 -3.33 -9.93
N ARG A 104 21.01 -4.01 -9.10
CA ARG A 104 20.56 -5.38 -9.40
C ARG A 104 19.62 -5.40 -10.61
N PHE A 105 18.69 -4.47 -10.72
CA PHE A 105 17.82 -4.37 -11.89
C PHE A 105 18.59 -3.95 -13.14
N ALA A 106 19.60 -3.09 -13.03
CA ALA A 106 20.50 -2.77 -14.14
C ALA A 106 21.22 -4.03 -14.67
N ARG A 107 21.74 -4.89 -13.78
CA ARG A 107 22.38 -6.17 -14.18
C ARG A 107 21.40 -7.14 -14.84
N LEU A 108 20.12 -7.21 -14.36
CA LEU A 108 19.10 -8.02 -15.01
C LEU A 108 18.82 -7.51 -16.44
N ARG A 109 18.78 -6.19 -16.61
CA ARG A 109 18.62 -5.58 -17.94
C ARG A 109 19.78 -5.88 -18.89
N GLU A 110 21.02 -5.88 -18.40
CA GLU A 110 22.23 -6.22 -19.18
C GLU A 110 22.17 -7.65 -19.75
N ILE A 111 21.55 -8.59 -19.04
CA ILE A 111 21.33 -9.96 -19.52
C ILE A 111 20.01 -10.17 -20.25
N GLY A 112 19.30 -9.07 -20.62
CA GLY A 112 18.08 -9.11 -21.43
C GLY A 112 16.79 -9.38 -20.64
N ILE A 113 16.80 -9.32 -19.31
CA ILE A 113 15.61 -9.48 -18.48
C ILE A 113 14.94 -8.12 -18.26
N LYS A 114 13.71 -7.99 -18.71
CA LYS A 114 12.84 -6.82 -18.44
C LYS A 114 12.12 -6.99 -17.12
N THR A 115 12.13 -5.93 -16.29
CA THR A 115 11.51 -5.94 -14.97
C THR A 115 10.29 -5.01 -14.92
N ILE A 116 9.15 -5.53 -14.46
CA ILE A 116 7.89 -4.79 -14.30
C ILE A 116 7.44 -4.87 -12.84
N MET A 117 7.24 -3.72 -12.21
CA MET A 117 6.67 -3.64 -10.86
C MET A 117 5.14 -3.62 -10.93
N CYS A 118 4.48 -4.56 -10.25
CA CYS A 118 3.02 -4.56 -10.06
C CYS A 118 2.68 -4.18 -8.62
N THR A 119 1.96 -3.09 -8.43
CA THR A 119 1.60 -2.57 -7.10
C THR A 119 0.13 -2.14 -7.03
N GLY A 120 -0.47 -2.27 -5.86
CA GLY A 120 -1.80 -1.72 -5.57
C GLY A 120 -1.81 -0.21 -5.30
N ASP A 121 -0.64 0.44 -5.25
CA ASP A 121 -0.52 1.88 -5.01
C ASP A 121 -1.06 2.70 -6.18
N ASN A 122 -1.36 3.98 -5.89
CA ASN A 122 -1.77 4.92 -6.93
C ASN A 122 -0.62 5.21 -7.92
N PRO A 123 -0.94 5.70 -9.14
CA PRO A 123 0.05 5.89 -10.21
C PRO A 123 1.22 6.82 -9.85
N LEU A 124 0.99 7.85 -9.02
CA LEU A 124 2.04 8.79 -8.62
C LEU A 124 3.06 8.13 -7.69
N THR A 125 2.59 7.39 -6.70
CA THR A 125 3.43 6.60 -5.79
C THR A 125 4.20 5.53 -6.56
N ALA A 126 3.50 4.77 -7.41
CA ALA A 126 4.08 3.70 -8.22
C ALA A 126 5.20 4.22 -9.14
N ALA A 127 4.97 5.33 -9.83
CA ALA A 127 5.97 5.94 -10.71
C ALA A 127 7.24 6.36 -9.96
N THR A 128 7.08 6.95 -8.77
CA THR A 128 8.21 7.38 -7.94
C THR A 128 9.04 6.20 -7.47
N ILE A 129 8.38 5.14 -6.94
CA ILE A 129 9.04 3.92 -6.46
C ILE A 129 9.72 3.18 -7.62
N ALA A 130 9.06 3.05 -8.77
CA ALA A 130 9.62 2.41 -9.95
C ALA A 130 10.89 3.10 -10.45
N LYS A 131 10.89 4.44 -10.46
CA LYS A 131 12.06 5.24 -10.82
C LYS A 131 13.19 5.07 -9.80
N GLU A 132 12.90 5.10 -8.51
CA GLU A 132 13.90 4.92 -7.43
C GLU A 132 14.48 3.49 -7.46
N ALA A 133 13.64 2.49 -7.70
CA ALA A 133 14.07 1.09 -7.81
C ALA A 133 14.82 0.78 -9.11
N GLY A 134 14.62 1.58 -10.17
CA GLY A 134 15.29 1.37 -11.46
C GLY A 134 14.69 0.23 -12.29
N VAL A 135 13.41 -0.10 -12.10
CA VAL A 135 12.70 -1.08 -12.93
C VAL A 135 12.34 -0.51 -14.31
N ASP A 136 12.07 -1.39 -15.29
CA ASP A 136 11.80 -1.00 -16.68
C ASP A 136 10.36 -0.50 -16.90
N GLY A 137 9.45 -0.85 -15.99
CA GLY A 137 8.06 -0.40 -16.07
C GLY A 137 7.30 -0.71 -14.78
N PHE A 138 6.08 -0.22 -14.70
CA PHE A 138 5.21 -0.49 -13.56
C PHE A 138 3.73 -0.56 -13.98
N ILE A 139 2.94 -1.24 -13.15
CA ILE A 139 1.48 -1.29 -13.23
C ILE A 139 0.98 -0.86 -11.84
N ALA A 140 0.27 0.25 -11.81
CA ALA A 140 -0.33 0.82 -10.61
C ALA A 140 -1.77 0.32 -10.43
N GLU A 141 -2.33 0.49 -9.22
CA GLU A 141 -3.71 0.09 -8.87
C GLU A 141 -4.03 -1.37 -9.23
N CYS A 142 -2.98 -2.20 -9.28
CA CYS A 142 -3.00 -3.57 -9.76
C CYS A 142 -3.73 -4.47 -8.76
N LYS A 143 -4.83 -5.06 -9.20
CA LYS A 143 -5.56 -6.10 -8.45
C LYS A 143 -4.89 -7.48 -8.68
N PRO A 144 -5.17 -8.48 -7.85
CA PRO A 144 -4.62 -9.83 -8.05
C PRO A 144 -4.89 -10.40 -9.44
N GLU A 145 -6.07 -10.14 -10.01
CA GLU A 145 -6.48 -10.62 -11.35
C GLU A 145 -5.68 -9.93 -12.47
N ASP A 146 -5.32 -8.66 -12.28
CA ASP A 146 -4.55 -7.88 -13.27
C ASP A 146 -3.15 -8.46 -13.40
N LYS A 147 -2.54 -8.94 -12.31
CA LYS A 147 -1.23 -9.62 -12.33
C LYS A 147 -1.26 -10.86 -13.22
N ILE A 148 -2.30 -11.68 -13.10
CA ILE A 148 -2.49 -12.89 -13.93
C ILE A 148 -2.66 -12.49 -15.40
N THR A 149 -3.44 -11.45 -15.67
CA THR A 149 -3.69 -10.96 -17.02
C THR A 149 -2.41 -10.48 -17.69
N GLU A 150 -1.56 -9.72 -16.97
CA GLU A 150 -0.27 -9.27 -17.51
C GLU A 150 0.69 -10.44 -17.77
N ILE A 151 0.77 -11.43 -16.87
CA ILE A 151 1.58 -12.62 -17.07
C ILE A 151 1.15 -13.33 -18.37
N LYS A 152 -0.15 -13.59 -18.53
CA LYS A 152 -0.69 -14.25 -19.75
C LYS A 152 -0.40 -13.46 -21.03
N LYS A 153 -0.50 -12.14 -20.96
CA LYS A 153 -0.22 -11.24 -22.09
C LYS A 153 1.24 -11.33 -22.55
N GLU A 154 2.19 -11.36 -21.62
CA GLU A 154 3.61 -11.52 -21.94
C GLU A 154 3.92 -12.93 -22.45
N GLN A 155 3.32 -13.98 -21.83
CA GLN A 155 3.43 -15.37 -22.27
C GLN A 155 2.88 -15.58 -23.69
N ALA A 156 1.76 -14.93 -24.04
CA ALA A 156 1.18 -14.97 -25.40
C ALA A 156 2.10 -14.39 -26.48
N GLN A 157 3.08 -13.58 -26.09
CA GLN A 157 4.14 -13.07 -27.00
C GLN A 157 5.35 -14.01 -27.09
N GLY A 158 5.27 -15.21 -26.52
CA GLY A 158 6.37 -16.18 -26.49
C GLY A 158 7.47 -15.88 -25.45
N LYS A 159 7.20 -15.01 -24.49
CA LYS A 159 8.16 -14.67 -23.44
C LYS A 159 8.03 -15.62 -22.25
N ILE A 160 9.14 -15.89 -21.59
CA ILE A 160 9.18 -16.61 -20.32
C ILE A 160 9.02 -15.56 -19.21
N VAL A 161 8.03 -15.76 -18.33
CA VAL A 161 7.67 -14.82 -17.28
C VAL A 161 7.99 -15.40 -15.92
N ALA A 162 8.84 -14.69 -15.15
CA ALA A 162 9.05 -14.96 -13.75
C ALA A 162 8.22 -13.98 -12.89
N MET A 163 7.49 -14.50 -11.91
CA MET A 163 6.76 -13.71 -10.93
C MET A 163 7.39 -13.86 -9.56
N THR A 164 7.62 -12.75 -8.87
CA THR A 164 8.03 -12.75 -7.46
C THR A 164 6.97 -12.06 -6.61
N GLY A 165 6.61 -12.66 -5.49
CA GLY A 165 5.58 -12.17 -4.58
C GLY A 165 5.78 -12.65 -3.15
N ASN A 166 5.09 -12.05 -2.20
CA ASN A 166 5.27 -12.31 -0.77
C ASN A 166 3.97 -12.59 -0.01
N GLY A 167 2.83 -12.64 -0.67
CA GLY A 167 1.53 -12.73 -0.02
C GLY A 167 0.62 -13.81 -0.59
N THR A 168 -0.38 -14.17 0.19
CA THR A 168 -1.45 -15.09 -0.19
C THR A 168 -2.16 -14.63 -1.48
N ASN A 169 -2.28 -13.32 -1.66
CA ASN A 169 -2.90 -12.71 -2.85
C ASN A 169 -2.07 -12.90 -4.12
N ASP A 170 -0.78 -13.21 -4.00
CA ASP A 170 0.12 -13.42 -5.13
C ASP A 170 0.15 -14.89 -5.58
N ALA A 171 -0.34 -15.84 -4.76
CA ALA A 171 -0.27 -17.26 -5.04
C ALA A 171 -0.84 -17.66 -6.42
N PRO A 172 -2.01 -17.14 -6.89
CA PRO A 172 -2.51 -17.46 -8.21
C PRO A 172 -1.62 -16.90 -9.34
N ALA A 173 -1.03 -15.72 -9.17
CA ALA A 173 -0.11 -15.13 -10.15
C ALA A 173 1.24 -15.87 -10.18
N LEU A 174 1.75 -16.29 -9.01
CA LEU A 174 2.95 -17.13 -8.90
C LEU A 174 2.76 -18.47 -9.62
N ALA A 175 1.58 -19.10 -9.47
CA ALA A 175 1.24 -20.36 -10.14
C ALA A 175 1.02 -20.20 -11.66
N GLN A 176 0.59 -19.04 -12.13
CA GLN A 176 0.41 -18.75 -13.56
C GLN A 176 1.73 -18.51 -14.28
N ALA A 177 2.73 -17.96 -13.62
CA ALA A 177 4.03 -17.65 -14.22
C ALA A 177 4.81 -18.92 -14.57
N ASP A 178 5.72 -18.82 -15.56
CA ASP A 178 6.61 -19.94 -15.90
C ASP A 178 7.61 -20.23 -14.76
N VAL A 179 7.95 -19.19 -13.99
CA VAL A 179 8.77 -19.29 -12.76
C VAL A 179 8.13 -18.48 -11.64
N GLY A 180 7.61 -19.15 -10.62
CA GLY A 180 7.10 -18.52 -9.40
C GLY A 180 8.18 -18.47 -8.31
N ILE A 181 8.43 -17.28 -7.74
CA ILE A 181 9.41 -17.07 -6.67
C ILE A 181 8.68 -16.50 -5.45
N ALA A 182 8.46 -17.31 -4.42
CA ALA A 182 7.88 -16.86 -3.17
C ALA A 182 8.96 -16.25 -2.27
N MET A 183 8.68 -15.06 -1.71
CA MET A 183 9.59 -14.39 -0.79
C MET A 183 9.48 -14.98 0.61
N ASN A 184 10.62 -15.32 1.24
CA ASN A 184 10.64 -15.90 2.60
C ASN A 184 10.11 -14.95 3.71
N SER A 185 9.93 -13.67 3.38
CA SER A 185 9.28 -12.68 4.27
C SER A 185 7.76 -12.63 4.12
N GLY A 186 7.20 -13.47 3.26
CA GLY A 186 5.76 -13.56 3.02
C GLY A 186 5.02 -14.39 4.07
N THR A 187 3.70 -14.44 3.94
CA THR A 187 2.86 -15.32 4.75
C THR A 187 3.08 -16.78 4.35
N GLN A 188 2.88 -17.73 5.28
CA GLN A 188 3.06 -19.17 5.04
C GLN A 188 2.17 -19.76 3.92
N ALA A 189 1.27 -18.97 3.35
CA ALA A 189 0.37 -19.38 2.27
C ALA A 189 0.86 -18.98 0.86
N ALA A 190 2.05 -18.39 0.73
CA ALA A 190 2.67 -18.04 -0.54
C ALA A 190 3.56 -19.17 -1.08
#